data_d567323b92daf071fad6f6b9c85a9225
#
_entry.id   d567323b92daf071fad6f6b9c85a9225
#
_cell.length_a   1.000
_cell.length_b   1.000
_cell.length_c   1.000
_cell.angle_alpha   90.00
_cell.angle_beta   90.00
_cell.angle_gamma   90.00
#
_symmetry.space_group_name_H-M   'P 1'
#
loop_
_entity.id
_entity.type
_entity.pdbx_description
1 polymer ?
#
loop_
_entity_poly.entity_id
_entity_poly.type
_entity_poly.pdbx_seq_one_letter_code
_entity_poly.pdbx_strand_id
1 'polypeptide(L)'
;SYLAARGLPVRHVSSRGSCEAFLDALTDAAPEAAVIIVHADAHELGRLFARRAPRPLLLAADHPASVTSAYANMKLLAQRHGLMAFDLLLVAAANSPRTPRIAEQLALTAERFAGAVLHDWAAIDPAAQGDWPRALLRLAQGQLADMPMPQLHAGTAATQVAR
;
A
#
# COMPACT_ATOMS: atom_id res chain seq x y z
N SER A 1 -11.75 0.42 -11.81
CA SER A 1 -11.89 1.89 -12.02
C SER A 1 -10.69 2.60 -11.41
N TYR A 2 -10.27 3.70 -12.00
CA TYR A 2 -9.19 4.55 -11.51
C TYR A 2 -9.73 5.95 -11.23
N LEU A 3 -9.46 6.48 -10.04
CA LEU A 3 -9.83 7.85 -9.65
C LEU A 3 -8.57 8.63 -9.28
N ALA A 4 -8.30 9.71 -10.00
CA ALA A 4 -7.25 10.65 -9.65
C ALA A 4 -7.76 11.67 -8.62
N ALA A 5 -7.22 11.61 -7.40
CA ALA A 5 -7.71 12.41 -6.27
C ALA A 5 -6.73 13.55 -5.88
N ARG A 6 -6.13 14.25 -6.84
CA ARG A 6 -5.17 15.34 -6.58
C ARG A 6 -5.77 16.42 -5.66
N GLY A 7 -5.13 16.64 -4.51
CA GLY A 7 -5.53 17.63 -3.51
C GLY A 7 -6.85 17.33 -2.79
N LEU A 8 -7.57 16.26 -3.13
CA LEU A 8 -8.81 15.89 -2.44
C LEU A 8 -8.58 15.53 -0.96
N PRO A 9 -7.54 14.76 -0.58
CA PRO A 9 -7.29 14.47 0.83
C PRO A 9 -7.13 15.74 1.67
N VAL A 10 -6.33 16.69 1.17
CA VAL A 10 -6.08 17.96 1.87
C VAL A 10 -7.37 18.78 2.02
N ARG A 11 -8.15 18.90 0.96
CA ARG A 11 -9.44 19.61 1.01
C ARG A 11 -10.44 18.94 1.94
N HIS A 12 -10.50 17.62 1.92
CA HIS A 12 -11.39 16.85 2.80
C HIS A 12 -11.00 17.03 4.27
N VAL A 13 -9.72 16.91 4.61
CA VAL A 13 -9.22 17.15 5.96
C VAL A 13 -9.51 18.56 6.43
N SER A 14 -9.31 19.56 5.55
CA SER A 14 -9.62 20.96 5.87
C SER A 14 -11.12 21.22 6.12
N SER A 15 -12.00 20.48 5.43
CA SER A 15 -13.46 20.67 5.54
C SER A 15 -14.13 19.79 6.60
N ARG A 16 -13.59 18.61 6.87
CA ARG A 16 -14.19 17.57 7.74
C ARG A 16 -13.31 17.08 8.89
N GLY A 17 -12.09 17.55 8.99
CA GLY A 17 -11.23 17.44 10.17
C GLY A 17 -10.44 16.16 10.33
N SER A 18 -10.56 15.11 9.51
CA SER A 18 -9.76 13.91 9.68
C SER A 18 -9.44 13.15 8.38
N CYS A 19 -8.24 12.52 8.37
CA CYS A 19 -7.86 11.61 7.29
C CYS A 19 -8.67 10.30 7.31
N GLU A 20 -9.12 9.85 8.49
CA GLU A 20 -9.98 8.66 8.61
C GLU A 20 -11.30 8.87 7.88
N ALA A 21 -11.95 10.00 8.09
CA ALA A 21 -13.18 10.34 7.37
C ALA A 21 -13.01 10.38 5.85
N PHE A 22 -11.80 10.66 5.35
CA PHE A 22 -11.51 10.55 3.92
C PHE A 22 -11.46 9.09 3.45
N LEU A 23 -10.82 8.21 4.20
CA LEU A 23 -10.77 6.78 3.88
C LEU A 23 -12.17 6.14 3.95
N ASP A 24 -12.97 6.52 4.94
CA ASP A 24 -14.36 6.06 5.06
C ASP A 24 -15.20 6.54 3.88
N ALA A 25 -15.05 7.82 3.48
CA ALA A 25 -15.72 8.34 2.29
C ALA A 25 -15.29 7.65 0.99
N LEU A 26 -14.04 7.17 0.87
CA LEU A 26 -13.62 6.36 -0.27
C LEU A 26 -14.31 4.99 -0.27
N THR A 27 -14.44 4.36 0.90
CA THR A 27 -15.14 3.09 1.04
C THR A 27 -16.62 3.23 0.69
N ASP A 28 -17.28 4.28 1.18
CA ASP A 28 -18.67 4.58 0.88
C ASP A 28 -18.92 4.89 -0.60
N ALA A 29 -17.94 5.52 -1.26
CA ALA A 29 -18.02 5.83 -2.68
C ALA A 29 -17.81 4.62 -3.61
N ALA A 30 -17.30 3.53 -3.07
CA ALA A 30 -16.99 2.33 -3.83
C ALA A 30 -17.48 1.05 -3.10
N PRO A 31 -18.77 0.94 -2.79
CA PRO A 31 -19.32 -0.16 -1.97
C PRO A 31 -19.15 -1.55 -2.61
N GLU A 32 -19.08 -1.59 -3.93
CA GLU A 32 -18.88 -2.84 -4.69
C GLU A 32 -17.40 -3.23 -4.85
N ALA A 33 -16.47 -2.39 -4.37
CA ALA A 33 -15.06 -2.68 -4.49
C ALA A 33 -14.60 -3.67 -3.42
N ALA A 34 -14.15 -4.85 -3.83
CA ALA A 34 -13.54 -5.83 -2.93
C ALA A 34 -12.21 -5.32 -2.34
N VAL A 35 -11.48 -4.49 -3.10
CA VAL A 35 -10.19 -3.91 -2.70
C VAL A 35 -10.09 -2.49 -3.22
N ILE A 36 -9.61 -1.59 -2.37
CA ILE A 36 -9.27 -0.21 -2.74
C ILE A 36 -7.75 -0.05 -2.61
N ILE A 37 -7.09 0.27 -3.71
CA ILE A 37 -5.66 0.55 -3.73
C ILE A 37 -5.45 2.07 -3.71
N VAL A 38 -4.77 2.57 -2.68
CA VAL A 38 -4.43 3.98 -2.56
C VAL A 38 -2.98 4.17 -2.99
N HIS A 39 -2.77 4.90 -4.09
CA HIS A 39 -1.45 5.29 -4.57
C HIS A 39 -1.22 6.79 -4.30
N ALA A 40 -0.22 7.09 -3.49
CA ALA A 40 0.15 8.45 -3.14
C ALA A 40 1.66 8.52 -2.82
N ASP A 41 2.19 9.73 -2.66
CA ASP A 41 3.54 9.88 -2.13
C ASP A 41 3.62 9.49 -0.64
N ALA A 42 4.84 9.32 -0.14
CA ALA A 42 5.07 8.82 1.22
C ALA A 42 4.52 9.77 2.30
N HIS A 43 4.52 11.09 2.07
CA HIS A 43 3.97 12.05 3.03
C HIS A 43 2.45 11.92 3.13
N GLU A 44 1.77 11.82 1.99
CA GLU A 44 0.32 11.65 1.94
C GLU A 44 -0.09 10.31 2.55
N LEU A 45 0.60 9.22 2.19
CA LEU A 45 0.34 7.89 2.79
C LEU A 45 0.53 7.91 4.30
N GLY A 46 1.62 8.50 4.81
CA GLY A 46 1.86 8.61 6.23
C GLY A 46 0.78 9.38 6.98
N ARG A 47 0.20 10.41 6.35
CA ARG A 47 -0.90 11.19 6.93
C ARG A 47 -2.24 10.45 6.89
N LEU A 48 -2.54 9.80 5.75
CA LEU A 48 -3.80 9.07 5.57
C LEU A 48 -3.90 7.86 6.51
N PHE A 49 -2.79 7.21 6.79
CA PHE A 49 -2.75 5.98 7.56
C PHE A 49 -2.09 6.14 8.94
N ALA A 50 -1.98 7.36 9.48
CA ALA A 50 -1.28 7.66 10.73
C ALA A 50 -1.77 6.86 11.97
N ARG A 51 -3.03 6.43 11.97
CA ARG A 51 -3.63 5.61 13.04
C ARG A 51 -3.84 4.15 12.67
N ARG A 52 -3.49 3.77 11.45
CA ARG A 52 -3.53 2.41 10.95
C ARG A 52 -2.10 2.00 10.70
N ALA A 53 -1.74 0.77 10.93
CA ALA A 53 -0.42 0.24 10.65
C ALA A 53 -0.47 -0.64 9.38
N PRO A 54 -0.72 -0.07 8.20
CA PRO A 54 -0.70 -0.84 6.97
C PRO A 54 0.72 -1.28 6.68
N ARG A 55 0.87 -2.33 5.90
CA ARG A 55 2.14 -2.67 5.28
C ARG A 55 2.17 -2.09 3.87
N PRO A 56 2.85 -0.93 3.66
CA PRO A 56 2.88 -0.30 2.35
C PRO A 56 3.60 -1.15 1.32
N LEU A 57 3.10 -1.13 0.09
CA LEU A 57 3.75 -1.69 -1.08
C LEU A 57 4.61 -0.61 -1.74
N LEU A 58 5.92 -0.75 -1.64
CA LEU A 58 6.88 0.12 -2.33
C LEU A 58 6.97 -0.27 -3.80
N LEU A 59 6.98 0.72 -4.67
CA LEU A 59 7.20 0.52 -6.10
C LEU A 59 8.59 1.00 -6.47
N ALA A 60 9.35 0.18 -7.20
CA ALA A 60 10.63 0.56 -7.77
C ALA A 60 10.81 -0.04 -9.15
N ALA A 61 11.62 0.60 -9.98
CA ALA A 61 12.11 0.04 -11.22
C ALA A 61 13.58 -0.40 -11.06
N ASP A 62 14.05 -1.24 -11.96
CA ASP A 62 15.40 -1.82 -12.03
C ASP A 62 16.46 -0.76 -12.47
N HIS A 63 16.42 0.44 -11.89
CA HIS A 63 17.45 1.43 -12.12
C HIS A 63 17.76 2.23 -10.83
N PRO A 64 19.01 2.74 -10.68
CA PRO A 64 19.51 3.29 -9.41
C PRO A 64 18.64 4.41 -8.82
N ALA A 65 18.17 5.35 -9.63
CA ALA A 65 17.38 6.48 -9.13
C ALA A 65 16.03 6.00 -8.53
N SER A 66 15.38 5.02 -9.16
CA SER A 66 14.13 4.47 -8.64
C SER A 66 14.32 3.71 -7.33
N VAL A 67 15.39 2.92 -7.22
CA VAL A 67 15.74 2.20 -5.98
C VAL A 67 16.06 3.19 -4.86
N THR A 68 16.81 4.25 -5.15
CA THR A 68 17.10 5.32 -4.19
C THR A 68 15.82 6.01 -3.71
N SER A 69 14.89 6.30 -4.63
CA SER A 69 13.59 6.89 -4.27
C SER A 69 12.75 5.96 -3.40
N ALA A 70 12.70 4.67 -3.71
CA ALA A 70 12.00 3.67 -2.90
C ALA A 70 12.57 3.60 -1.48
N TYR A 71 13.90 3.60 -1.35
CA TYR A 71 14.56 3.64 -0.04
C TYR A 71 14.25 4.94 0.72
N ALA A 72 14.30 6.09 0.06
CA ALA A 72 13.99 7.38 0.68
C ALA A 72 12.54 7.42 1.21
N ASN A 73 11.58 6.92 0.44
CA ASN A 73 10.18 6.81 0.84
C ASN A 73 10.00 5.86 2.03
N MET A 74 10.63 4.70 1.99
CA MET A 74 10.62 3.74 3.10
C MET A 74 11.20 4.35 4.37
N LYS A 75 12.37 4.99 4.29
CA LYS A 75 13.01 5.68 5.42
C LYS A 75 12.10 6.77 6.01
N LEU A 76 11.46 7.56 5.16
CA LEU A 76 10.54 8.60 5.59
C LEU A 76 9.34 8.00 6.33
N LEU A 77 8.71 6.96 5.77
CA LEU A 77 7.56 6.26 6.38
C LEU A 77 7.94 5.60 7.71
N ALA A 78 9.11 4.97 7.78
CA ALA A 78 9.59 4.35 9.01
C ALA A 78 9.89 5.40 10.10
N GLN A 79 10.70 6.40 9.78
CA GLN A 79 11.19 7.36 10.78
C GLN A 79 10.16 8.39 11.21
N ARG A 80 9.27 8.82 10.31
CA ARG A 80 8.27 9.85 10.61
C ARG A 80 6.89 9.32 10.96
N HIS A 81 6.54 8.14 10.47
CA HIS A 81 5.20 7.59 10.61
C HIS A 81 5.17 6.23 11.32
N GLY A 82 6.33 5.69 11.71
CA GLY A 82 6.44 4.45 12.47
C GLY A 82 6.02 3.19 11.69
N LEU A 83 5.97 3.26 10.36
CA LEU A 83 5.66 2.11 9.52
C LEU A 83 6.93 1.30 9.30
N MET A 84 7.02 0.14 9.96
CA MET A 84 8.27 -0.61 10.05
C MET A 84 8.30 -1.86 9.17
N ALA A 85 7.19 -2.25 8.55
CA ALA A 85 7.10 -3.39 7.64
C ALA A 85 6.63 -2.93 6.26
N PHE A 86 7.31 -3.42 5.21
CA PHE A 86 7.05 -3.04 3.83
C PHE A 86 7.07 -4.27 2.93
N ASP A 87 6.33 -4.21 1.83
CA ASP A 87 6.52 -5.09 0.69
C ASP A 87 7.08 -4.30 -0.50
N LEU A 88 7.69 -4.99 -1.46
CA LEU A 88 8.32 -4.36 -2.62
C LEU A 88 7.82 -5.00 -3.93
N LEU A 89 7.39 -4.16 -4.85
CA LEU A 89 7.13 -4.55 -6.23
C LEU A 89 8.16 -3.89 -7.15
N LEU A 90 8.96 -4.72 -7.80
CA LEU A 90 9.97 -4.28 -8.77
C LEU A 90 9.44 -4.39 -10.19
N VAL A 91 9.51 -3.30 -10.93
CA VAL A 91 9.24 -3.27 -12.36
C VAL A 91 10.55 -3.51 -13.09
N ALA A 92 10.71 -4.70 -13.67
CA ALA A 92 11.94 -5.15 -14.29
C ALA A 92 11.65 -6.20 -15.36
N ALA A 93 12.55 -6.35 -16.33
CA ALA A 93 12.47 -7.45 -17.29
C ALA A 93 12.41 -8.81 -16.59
N ALA A 94 11.62 -9.74 -17.11
CA ALA A 94 11.30 -11.03 -16.47
C ALA A 94 12.50 -11.82 -15.94
N ASN A 95 13.64 -11.73 -16.62
CA ASN A 95 14.86 -12.46 -16.29
C ASN A 95 16.01 -11.53 -15.87
N SER A 96 15.73 -10.34 -15.35
CA SER A 96 16.78 -9.43 -14.89
C SER A 96 17.55 -10.02 -13.70
N PRO A 97 18.86 -10.28 -13.83
CA PRO A 97 19.68 -10.80 -12.75
C PRO A 97 19.91 -9.77 -11.62
N ARG A 98 19.51 -8.53 -11.86
CA ARG A 98 19.61 -7.43 -10.88
C ARG A 98 18.50 -7.48 -9.86
N THR A 99 17.33 -7.99 -10.24
CA THR A 99 16.11 -7.93 -9.41
C THR A 99 16.29 -8.54 -8.01
N PRO A 100 16.80 -9.75 -7.84
CA PRO A 100 17.06 -10.32 -6.51
C PRO A 100 18.06 -9.47 -5.70
N ARG A 101 19.13 -9.01 -6.34
CA ARG A 101 20.17 -8.20 -5.70
C ARG A 101 19.63 -6.86 -5.20
N ILE A 102 18.74 -6.22 -5.99
CA ILE A 102 18.07 -4.97 -5.58
C ILE A 102 17.21 -5.23 -4.33
N ALA A 103 16.42 -6.30 -4.33
CA ALA A 103 15.57 -6.63 -3.20
C ALA A 103 16.38 -6.92 -1.93
N GLU A 104 17.45 -7.73 -2.03
CA GLU A 104 18.36 -8.03 -0.92
C GLU A 104 19.06 -6.76 -0.40
N GLN A 105 19.59 -5.94 -1.29
CA GLN A 105 20.28 -4.71 -0.92
C GLN A 105 19.32 -3.72 -0.24
N LEU A 106 18.09 -3.62 -0.72
CA LEU A 106 17.09 -2.76 -0.12
C LEU A 106 16.69 -3.29 1.27
N ALA A 107 16.51 -4.61 1.43
CA ALA A 107 16.19 -5.24 2.71
C ALA A 107 17.29 -5.00 3.76
N LEU A 108 18.54 -5.27 3.42
CA LEU A 108 19.69 -5.03 4.30
C LEU A 108 19.84 -3.56 4.68
N THR A 109 19.61 -2.66 3.72
CA THR A 109 19.69 -1.22 3.96
C THR A 109 18.56 -0.73 4.84
N ALA A 110 17.35 -1.27 4.64
CA ALA A 110 16.17 -0.99 5.46
C ALA A 110 16.40 -1.35 6.93
N GLU A 111 16.82 -2.58 7.17
CA GLU A 111 17.10 -3.08 8.51
C GLU A 111 18.20 -2.26 9.20
N ARG A 112 19.32 -2.05 8.52
CA ARG A 112 20.51 -1.41 9.09
C ARG A 112 20.30 0.08 9.40
N PHE A 113 19.60 0.82 8.55
CA PHE A 113 19.54 2.28 8.63
C PHE A 113 18.16 2.85 8.97
N ALA A 114 17.10 2.10 8.81
CA ALA A 114 15.75 2.52 9.14
C ALA A 114 15.09 1.66 10.23
N GLY A 115 15.69 0.54 10.63
CA GLY A 115 15.10 -0.44 11.53
C GLY A 115 13.84 -1.09 10.95
N ALA A 116 13.65 -0.99 9.64
CA ALA A 116 12.47 -1.46 8.94
C ALA A 116 12.72 -2.82 8.27
N VAL A 117 11.66 -3.60 8.10
CA VAL A 117 11.72 -4.94 7.52
C VAL A 117 11.06 -4.92 6.15
N LEU A 118 11.77 -5.41 5.14
CA LEU A 118 11.18 -5.80 3.86
C LEU A 118 10.64 -7.22 4.01
N HIS A 119 9.31 -7.35 4.13
CA HIS A 119 8.66 -8.61 4.47
C HIS A 119 8.60 -9.56 3.26
N ASP A 120 8.18 -9.06 2.10
CA ASP A 120 8.12 -9.84 0.85
C ASP A 120 8.40 -8.93 -0.36
N TRP A 121 8.73 -9.56 -1.48
CA TRP A 121 8.92 -8.85 -2.73
C TRP A 121 8.52 -9.69 -3.94
N ALA A 122 8.15 -9.01 -5.02
CA ALA A 122 7.92 -9.62 -6.32
C ALA A 122 8.46 -8.71 -7.44
N ALA A 123 8.69 -9.30 -8.59
CA ALA A 123 9.00 -8.56 -9.81
C ALA A 123 7.89 -8.75 -10.84
N ILE A 124 7.65 -7.71 -11.62
CA ILE A 124 6.72 -7.73 -12.74
C ILE A 124 7.40 -7.11 -13.97
N ASP A 125 7.31 -7.81 -15.09
CA ASP A 125 7.66 -7.27 -16.39
C ASP A 125 6.39 -6.76 -17.07
N PRO A 126 6.22 -5.44 -17.22
CA PRO A 126 5.01 -4.87 -17.82
C PRO A 126 4.87 -5.20 -19.32
N ALA A 127 5.95 -5.65 -19.96
CA ALA A 127 5.93 -6.08 -21.36
C ALA A 127 5.62 -7.58 -21.51
N ALA A 128 5.69 -8.36 -20.44
CA ALA A 128 5.39 -9.79 -20.49
C ALA A 128 3.89 -10.02 -20.71
N GLN A 129 3.59 -10.90 -21.65
CA GLN A 129 2.24 -11.41 -21.88
C GLN A 129 2.15 -12.82 -21.30
N GLY A 130 1.10 -13.12 -20.56
CA GLY A 130 0.87 -14.46 -20.01
C GLY A 130 0.50 -14.46 -18.54
N ASP A 131 0.75 -15.57 -17.87
CA ASP A 131 0.38 -15.78 -16.48
C ASP A 131 1.19 -14.91 -15.51
N TRP A 132 0.54 -14.48 -14.46
CA TRP A 132 1.19 -13.72 -13.40
C TRP A 132 2.26 -14.55 -12.68
N PRO A 133 3.46 -13.97 -12.41
CA PRO A 133 4.50 -14.65 -11.66
C PRO A 133 3.98 -15.13 -10.29
N ARG A 134 4.36 -16.35 -9.89
CA ARG A 134 3.95 -16.92 -8.58
C ARG A 134 4.33 -16.01 -7.40
N ALA A 135 5.47 -15.32 -7.50
CA ALA A 135 5.90 -14.36 -6.49
C ALA A 135 4.92 -13.19 -6.35
N LEU A 136 4.37 -12.70 -7.46
CA LEU A 136 3.37 -11.63 -7.43
C LEU A 136 2.05 -12.10 -6.81
N LEU A 137 1.60 -13.31 -7.14
CA LEU A 137 0.40 -13.89 -6.52
C LEU A 137 0.57 -14.07 -5.01
N ARG A 138 1.73 -14.56 -4.57
CA ARG A 138 2.06 -14.68 -3.13
C ARG A 138 2.06 -13.31 -2.44
N LEU A 139 2.71 -12.30 -3.03
CA LEU A 139 2.74 -10.94 -2.52
C LEU A 139 1.32 -10.37 -2.37
N ALA A 140 0.49 -10.52 -3.40
CA ALA A 140 -0.90 -10.06 -3.37
C ALA A 140 -1.73 -10.77 -2.28
N GLN A 141 -1.56 -12.08 -2.13
CA GLN A 141 -2.22 -12.85 -1.07
C GLN A 141 -1.77 -12.37 0.32
N GLY A 142 -0.48 -12.11 0.52
CA GLY A 142 0.05 -11.58 1.77
C GLY A 142 -0.52 -10.20 2.10
N GLN A 143 -0.65 -9.32 1.12
CA GLN A 143 -1.27 -8.00 1.30
C GLN A 143 -2.75 -8.11 1.68
N LEU A 144 -3.49 -9.02 1.05
CA LEU A 144 -4.92 -9.21 1.34
C LEU A 144 -5.16 -9.88 2.71
N ALA A 145 -4.27 -10.77 3.14
CA ALA A 145 -4.39 -11.45 4.43
C ALA A 145 -4.21 -10.49 5.62
N ASP A 146 -3.41 -9.45 5.46
CA ASP A 146 -3.16 -8.44 6.50
C ASP A 146 -4.21 -7.32 6.53
N MET A 147 -5.15 -7.33 5.61
CA MET A 147 -6.24 -6.34 5.63
C MET A 147 -7.19 -6.65 6.78
N PRO A 148 -7.50 -5.65 7.64
CA PRO A 148 -8.54 -5.84 8.65
C PRO A 148 -9.85 -6.20 7.95
N MET A 149 -10.40 -7.37 8.30
CA MET A 149 -11.72 -7.77 7.80
C MET A 149 -12.73 -6.68 8.16
N PRO A 150 -13.54 -6.20 7.21
CA PRO A 150 -14.62 -5.29 7.53
C PRO A 150 -15.51 -5.98 8.55
N GLN A 151 -15.68 -5.35 9.72
CA GLN A 151 -16.66 -5.80 10.68
C GLN A 151 -18.01 -5.58 10.02
N LEU A 152 -18.63 -6.66 9.54
CA LEU A 152 -20.04 -6.66 9.17
C LEU A 152 -20.82 -6.24 10.41
N HIS A 153 -21.18 -4.97 10.49
CA HIS A 153 -22.17 -4.53 11.44
C HIS A 153 -23.47 -5.22 11.02
N ALA A 154 -23.79 -6.29 11.75
CA ALA A 154 -25.10 -6.89 11.65
C ALA A 154 -26.11 -5.81 12.05
N GLY A 155 -26.64 -5.12 11.04
CA GLY A 155 -27.74 -4.19 11.19
C GLY A 155 -28.89 -4.95 11.84
N THR A 156 -29.10 -4.71 13.12
CA THR A 156 -30.30 -5.17 13.82
C THR A 156 -31.47 -4.42 13.20
N ALA A 157 -32.08 -5.06 12.22
CA ALA A 157 -33.39 -4.64 11.72
C ALA A 157 -34.40 -4.90 12.84
N ALA A 158 -34.56 -3.90 13.70
CA ALA A 158 -35.67 -3.86 14.65
C ALA A 158 -36.93 -3.59 13.83
N THR A 159 -37.64 -4.66 13.47
CA THR A 159 -39.01 -4.61 12.96
C THR A 159 -39.90 -4.13 14.08
N GLN A 160 -40.18 -2.84 14.14
CA GLN A 160 -41.23 -2.28 14.97
C GLN A 160 -42.56 -2.50 14.26
N VAL A 161 -43.26 -3.58 14.61
CA VAL A 161 -44.67 -3.78 14.26
C VAL A 161 -45.48 -2.86 15.16
N ALA A 162 -46.01 -1.78 14.60
CA ALA A 162 -47.01 -0.96 15.26
C ALA A 162 -48.36 -1.69 15.28
N ARG A 163 -48.94 -1.76 16.46
CA ARG A 163 -50.35 -2.03 16.69
C ARG A 163 -51.10 -0.73 16.77
#